data_377128067573963eb1febbc475e4f110
#
_entry.id   377128067573963eb1febbc475e4f110
#
_cell.length_a   1.000
_cell.length_b   1.000
_cell.length_c   1.000
_cell.angle_alpha   90.00
_cell.angle_beta   90.00
_cell.angle_gamma   90.00
#
_symmetry.space_group_name_H-M   'P 1'
#
loop_
_entity.id
_entity.type
_entity.pdbx_description
1 polymer ?
#
loop_
_entity_poly.entity_id
_entity_poly.type
_entity_poly.pdbx_seq_one_letter_code
_entity_poly.pdbx_strand_id
1 'polypeptide(L)'
;MLPANFEDDASYDECTDDLNRVCADLANAAEDTGIALATISDNNIFFETKREYAKEMVTGFIRLNGMTVGAVANRSKVYDAEGNAESYEQVLTVDGCKKAADFINFCDAFSIPVLSLTNVTGFEATLEAEKDMARAVAKLTYAFANASVPKVNVIVGKAVSYTHLRAHETLAN
;
A
#
# COMPACT_ATOMS: atom_id res chain seq x y z
N MET A 1 1.54 -20.51 -8.41
CA MET A 1 0.89 -21.44 -7.47
C MET A 1 0.82 -20.70 -6.13
N LEU A 2 -0.35 -20.50 -5.55
CA LEU A 2 -0.46 -19.91 -4.22
C LEU A 2 0.16 -20.84 -3.20
N PRO A 3 0.90 -20.34 -2.19
CA PRO A 3 1.42 -21.17 -1.12
C PRO A 3 0.28 -21.92 -0.42
N ALA A 4 0.52 -23.16 -0.02
CA ALA A 4 -0.48 -24.01 0.61
C ALA A 4 -1.09 -23.45 1.91
N ASN A 5 -0.38 -22.53 2.55
CA ASN A 5 -0.76 -21.91 3.83
C ASN A 5 -1.87 -20.85 3.70
N PHE A 6 -2.30 -20.52 2.49
CA PHE A 6 -3.39 -19.55 2.28
C PHE A 6 -4.76 -20.11 2.66
N GLU A 7 -4.90 -21.41 2.69
CA GLU A 7 -6.16 -22.07 3.01
C GLU A 7 -6.45 -22.07 4.51
N ASP A 8 -5.42 -21.89 5.34
CA ASP A 8 -5.53 -22.02 6.80
C ASP A 8 -5.72 -20.67 7.53
N ASP A 9 -5.63 -19.53 6.83
CA ASP A 9 -5.54 -18.23 7.49
C ASP A 9 -6.90 -17.66 7.93
N ALA A 10 -7.99 -18.14 7.41
CA ALA A 10 -9.31 -17.77 7.88
C ALA A 10 -10.33 -18.80 7.50
N SER A 11 -11.16 -19.15 8.42
CA SER A 11 -12.40 -19.81 8.09
C SER A 11 -13.24 -18.79 7.30
N TYR A 12 -13.47 -19.06 6.02
CA TYR A 12 -14.39 -18.28 5.18
C TYR A 12 -15.77 -18.17 5.83
N ASP A 13 -16.13 -19.12 6.65
CA ASP A 13 -17.37 -19.18 7.42
C ASP A 13 -17.46 -18.12 8.51
N GLU A 14 -16.33 -17.51 8.89
CA GLU A 14 -16.28 -16.42 9.89
C GLU A 14 -16.29 -15.02 9.27
N CYS A 15 -16.21 -14.91 7.95
CA CYS A 15 -16.37 -13.61 7.29
C CYS A 15 -17.83 -13.19 7.33
N THR A 16 -18.13 -12.19 8.16
CA THR A 16 -19.48 -11.63 8.34
C THR A 16 -19.76 -10.44 7.45
N ASP A 17 -18.81 -10.03 6.61
CA ASP A 17 -18.96 -8.88 5.74
C ASP A 17 -19.62 -9.25 4.39
N ASP A 18 -20.40 -8.32 3.82
CA ASP A 18 -20.99 -8.50 2.50
C ASP A 18 -19.96 -8.08 1.42
N LEU A 19 -19.45 -9.07 0.70
CA LEU A 19 -18.50 -8.85 -0.40
C LEU A 19 -19.09 -8.04 -1.57
N ASN A 20 -20.42 -7.91 -1.64
CA ASN A 20 -21.11 -7.11 -2.66
C ASN A 20 -21.44 -5.71 -2.18
N ARG A 21 -21.03 -5.31 -0.99
CA ARG A 21 -21.28 -3.97 -0.48
C ARG A 21 -20.65 -2.91 -1.40
N VAL A 22 -21.35 -1.80 -1.56
CA VAL A 22 -20.90 -0.67 -2.37
C VAL A 22 -20.03 0.26 -1.54
N CYS A 23 -18.79 0.47 -1.96
CA CYS A 23 -17.89 1.45 -1.37
C CYS A 23 -18.07 2.79 -2.11
N ALA A 24 -19.15 3.53 -1.83
CA ALA A 24 -19.59 4.69 -2.60
C ALA A 24 -18.56 5.82 -2.70
N ASP A 25 -17.80 6.06 -1.63
CA ASP A 25 -16.87 7.19 -1.53
C ASP A 25 -15.39 6.83 -1.72
N LEU A 26 -15.11 5.65 -2.26
CA LEU A 26 -13.73 5.17 -2.43
C LEU A 26 -12.88 6.13 -3.28
N ALA A 27 -13.46 6.75 -4.30
CA ALA A 27 -12.76 7.73 -5.14
C ALA A 27 -12.36 9.00 -4.37
N ASN A 28 -13.19 9.43 -3.40
CA ASN A 28 -12.90 10.58 -2.55
C ASN A 28 -11.86 10.25 -1.47
N ALA A 29 -11.72 8.99 -1.11
CA ALA A 29 -10.72 8.51 -0.16
C ALA A 29 -9.31 8.35 -0.78
N ALA A 30 -9.12 8.66 -2.06
CA ALA A 30 -7.81 8.57 -2.73
C ALA A 30 -6.75 9.53 -2.14
N GLU A 31 -7.15 10.60 -1.45
CA GLU A 31 -6.24 11.51 -0.77
C GLU A 31 -5.75 10.95 0.58
N ASP A 32 -6.62 10.27 1.32
CA ASP A 32 -6.26 9.49 2.52
C ASP A 32 -6.51 8.00 2.24
N THR A 33 -5.48 7.35 1.74
CA THR A 33 -5.54 5.91 1.42
C THR A 33 -5.70 5.02 2.65
N GLY A 34 -5.47 5.53 3.86
CA GLY A 34 -5.81 4.83 5.10
C GLY A 34 -7.31 4.64 5.25
N ILE A 35 -8.10 5.67 4.90
CA ILE A 35 -9.58 5.59 4.87
C ILE A 35 -10.01 4.63 3.76
N ALA A 36 -9.38 4.70 2.57
CA ALA A 36 -9.67 3.79 1.47
C ALA A 36 -9.44 2.32 1.87
N LEU A 37 -8.32 2.04 2.52
CA LEU A 37 -7.97 0.70 3.01
C LEU A 37 -8.97 0.21 4.08
N ALA A 38 -9.35 1.07 5.01
CA ALA A 38 -10.40 0.73 5.99
C ALA A 38 -11.73 0.42 5.29
N THR A 39 -12.11 1.23 4.29
CA THR A 39 -13.39 1.07 3.57
C THR A 39 -13.48 -0.25 2.82
N ILE A 40 -12.40 -0.72 2.20
CA ILE A 40 -12.39 -2.01 1.46
C ILE A 40 -12.18 -3.22 2.36
N SER A 41 -11.69 -3.02 3.58
CA SER A 41 -11.43 -4.11 4.53
C SER A 41 -12.71 -4.66 5.12
N ASP A 42 -12.72 -5.95 5.42
CA ASP A 42 -13.83 -6.62 6.11
C ASP A 42 -14.15 -5.89 7.42
N ASN A 43 -15.44 -5.59 7.63
CA ASN A 43 -15.96 -4.85 8.79
C ASN A 43 -15.27 -3.49 9.02
N ASN A 44 -14.69 -2.88 7.98
CA ASN A 44 -13.92 -1.63 8.01
C ASN A 44 -12.72 -1.66 8.99
N ILE A 45 -12.14 -2.82 9.23
CA ILE A 45 -11.01 -2.98 10.14
C ILE A 45 -9.71 -2.74 9.38
N PHE A 46 -8.97 -1.72 9.77
CA PHE A 46 -7.62 -1.45 9.27
C PHE A 46 -6.66 -1.25 10.43
N PHE A 47 -5.58 -2.02 10.45
CA PHE A 47 -4.53 -1.91 11.45
C PHE A 47 -3.30 -1.25 10.83
N GLU A 48 -3.16 0.07 11.00
CA GLU A 48 -2.01 0.84 10.49
C GLU A 48 -0.78 0.61 11.38
N THR A 49 0.36 0.27 10.75
CA THR A 49 1.64 0.10 11.42
C THR A 49 2.51 1.34 11.23
N LYS A 50 3.35 1.66 12.23
CA LYS A 50 4.28 2.82 12.20
C LYS A 50 3.60 4.13 11.76
N ARG A 51 2.41 4.41 12.27
CA ARG A 51 1.58 5.54 11.87
C ARG A 51 2.29 6.90 11.99
N GLU A 52 3.12 7.07 13.03
CA GLU A 52 3.82 8.32 13.31
C GLU A 52 5.15 8.48 12.56
N TYR A 53 5.58 7.47 11.80
CA TYR A 53 6.79 7.50 11.01
C TYR A 53 6.44 7.51 9.52
N ALA A 54 7.01 8.47 8.76
CA ALA A 54 6.73 8.65 7.33
C ALA A 54 5.21 8.58 7.08
N LYS A 55 4.46 9.55 7.60
CA LYS A 55 2.99 9.54 7.64
C LYS A 55 2.35 9.52 6.25
N GLU A 56 3.06 10.05 5.24
CA GLU A 56 2.67 10.03 3.83
C GLU A 56 2.67 8.62 3.22
N MET A 57 3.35 7.67 3.86
CA MET A 57 3.36 6.26 3.49
C MET A 57 2.58 5.44 4.49
N VAL A 58 1.51 4.82 4.04
CA VAL A 58 0.67 3.93 4.84
C VAL A 58 1.18 2.51 4.72
N THR A 59 1.35 1.83 5.85
CA THR A 59 1.59 0.40 5.91
C THR A 59 0.72 -0.21 6.99
N GLY A 60 0.13 -1.37 6.74
CA GLY A 60 -0.76 -1.98 7.71
C GLY A 60 -1.41 -3.25 7.20
N PHE A 61 -2.36 -3.77 7.95
CA PHE A 61 -3.07 -5.00 7.64
C PHE A 61 -4.56 -4.72 7.47
N ILE A 62 -5.12 -5.31 6.43
CA ILE A 62 -6.56 -5.38 6.15
C ILE A 62 -7.00 -6.84 6.12
N ARG A 63 -8.29 -7.07 6.15
CA ARG A 63 -8.88 -8.38 5.86
C ARG A 63 -9.74 -8.29 4.60
N LEU A 64 -9.59 -9.27 3.74
CA LEU A 64 -10.41 -9.41 2.53
C LEU A 64 -10.98 -10.82 2.49
N ASN A 65 -12.27 -10.95 2.66
CA ASN A 65 -12.97 -12.23 2.75
C ASN A 65 -12.35 -13.16 3.82
N GLY A 66 -12.06 -12.60 5.00
CA GLY A 66 -11.43 -13.32 6.10
C GLY A 66 -9.91 -13.47 6.01
N MET A 67 -9.30 -13.24 4.86
CA MET A 67 -7.87 -13.39 4.65
C MET A 67 -7.11 -12.12 5.03
N THR A 68 -6.03 -12.27 5.79
CA THR A 68 -5.13 -11.15 6.13
C THR A 68 -4.28 -10.76 4.93
N VAL A 69 -4.29 -9.47 4.60
CA VAL A 69 -3.54 -8.87 3.49
C VAL A 69 -2.73 -7.70 4.01
N GLY A 70 -1.44 -7.67 3.69
CA GLY A 70 -0.59 -6.50 3.93
C GLY A 70 -0.93 -5.40 2.94
N ALA A 71 -1.08 -4.18 3.43
CA ALA A 71 -1.39 -3.02 2.60
C ALA A 71 -0.25 -2.01 2.63
N VAL A 72 0.15 -1.54 1.46
CA VAL A 72 1.12 -0.45 1.28
C VAL A 72 0.47 0.61 0.41
N ALA A 73 0.39 1.84 0.90
CA ALA A 73 -0.23 2.91 0.13
C ALA A 73 0.45 4.25 0.44
N ASN A 74 0.43 5.16 -0.50
CA ASN A 74 0.83 6.54 -0.25
C ASN A 74 -0.41 7.43 -0.15
N ARG A 75 -0.37 8.42 0.72
CA ARG A 75 -1.44 9.40 0.94
C ARG A 75 -0.91 10.83 0.92
N SER A 76 -1.78 11.75 0.54
CA SER A 76 -1.48 13.19 0.52
C SER A 76 -2.14 13.95 1.67
N LYS A 77 -3.05 13.32 2.41
CA LYS A 77 -3.70 13.92 3.58
C LYS A 77 -3.82 12.91 4.72
N VAL A 78 -3.71 13.41 5.94
CA VAL A 78 -3.99 12.67 7.18
C VAL A 78 -4.94 13.52 8.00
N TYR A 79 -6.03 12.93 8.44
CA TYR A 79 -6.97 13.59 9.34
C TYR A 79 -6.68 13.18 10.79
N ASP A 80 -6.63 14.17 11.68
CA ASP A 80 -6.58 13.93 13.12
C ASP A 80 -7.98 13.64 13.70
N ALA A 81 -8.03 13.34 15.01
CA ALA A 81 -9.30 13.06 15.69
C ALA A 81 -10.24 14.28 15.76
N GLU A 82 -9.71 15.49 15.64
CA GLU A 82 -10.40 16.76 15.62
C GLU A 82 -10.89 17.15 14.21
N GLY A 83 -10.49 16.39 13.17
CA GLY A 83 -10.86 16.63 11.77
C GLY A 83 -9.96 17.64 11.05
N ASN A 84 -8.81 18.05 11.65
CA ASN A 84 -7.85 18.86 10.95
C ASN A 84 -7.05 18.00 9.97
N ALA A 85 -6.74 18.53 8.80
CA ALA A 85 -5.98 17.82 7.78
C ALA A 85 -4.53 18.27 7.76
N GLU A 86 -3.60 17.33 7.95
CA GLU A 86 -2.19 17.49 7.63
C GLU A 86 -1.97 17.05 6.18
N SER A 87 -1.41 17.93 5.34
CA SER A 87 -1.22 17.66 3.91
C SER A 87 0.23 17.36 3.59
N TYR A 88 0.44 16.39 2.71
CA TYR A 88 1.74 15.95 2.20
C TYR A 88 1.77 16.06 0.68
N GLU A 89 2.95 16.21 0.11
CA GLU A 89 3.13 16.09 -1.33
C GLU A 89 2.89 14.65 -1.78
N GLN A 90 2.33 14.49 -2.98
CA GLN A 90 2.09 13.18 -3.58
C GLN A 90 3.36 12.61 -4.22
N VAL A 91 4.43 12.50 -3.43
CA VAL A 91 5.74 12.02 -3.88
C VAL A 91 6.22 10.87 -3.02
N LEU A 92 7.14 10.08 -3.55
CA LEU A 92 7.86 9.09 -2.76
C LEU A 92 8.99 9.80 -2.01
N THR A 93 9.01 9.65 -0.70
CA THR A 93 10.07 10.14 0.18
C THR A 93 11.08 9.04 0.49
N VAL A 94 12.26 9.42 0.95
CA VAL A 94 13.31 8.47 1.36
C VAL A 94 12.81 7.56 2.48
N ASP A 95 12.17 8.12 3.49
CA ASP A 95 11.70 7.37 4.65
C ASP A 95 10.43 6.57 4.34
N GLY A 96 9.54 7.09 3.48
CA GLY A 96 8.40 6.35 2.96
C GLY A 96 8.82 5.10 2.20
N CYS A 97 9.82 5.20 1.32
CA CYS A 97 10.38 4.06 0.61
C CYS A 97 11.01 3.02 1.54
N LYS A 98 11.74 3.45 2.57
CA LYS A 98 12.31 2.54 3.57
C LYS A 98 11.22 1.82 4.37
N LYS A 99 10.20 2.57 4.83
CA LYS A 99 9.05 2.03 5.58
C LYS A 99 8.32 0.96 4.77
N ALA A 100 8.01 1.26 3.51
CA ALA A 100 7.32 0.34 2.62
C ALA A 100 8.18 -0.92 2.33
N ALA A 101 9.47 -0.75 2.04
CA ALA A 101 10.37 -1.87 1.78
C ALA A 101 10.48 -2.83 2.97
N ASP A 102 10.64 -2.28 4.18
CA ASP A 102 10.72 -3.08 5.41
C ASP A 102 9.40 -3.84 5.67
N PHE A 103 8.25 -3.20 5.41
CA PHE A 103 6.95 -3.84 5.56
C PHE A 103 6.71 -4.95 4.53
N ILE A 104 7.12 -4.76 3.28
CA ILE A 104 7.01 -5.80 2.24
C ILE A 104 7.86 -7.02 2.59
N ASN A 105 9.10 -6.80 3.06
CA ASN A 105 9.95 -7.88 3.52
C ASN A 105 9.34 -8.63 4.73
N PHE A 106 8.66 -7.92 5.62
CA PHE A 106 7.91 -8.53 6.71
C PHE A 106 6.77 -9.41 6.16
N CYS A 107 5.95 -8.88 5.25
CA CYS A 107 4.87 -9.63 4.64
C CYS A 107 5.38 -10.90 3.93
N ASP A 108 6.48 -10.80 3.19
CA ASP A 108 7.11 -11.93 2.52
C ASP A 108 7.57 -13.00 3.51
N ALA A 109 8.22 -12.59 4.61
CA ALA A 109 8.70 -13.50 5.66
C ALA A 109 7.56 -14.30 6.35
N PHE A 110 6.35 -13.73 6.41
CA PHE A 110 5.18 -14.36 7.03
C PHE A 110 4.16 -14.88 6.01
N SER A 111 4.52 -14.94 4.73
CA SER A 111 3.64 -15.40 3.64
C SER A 111 2.33 -14.64 3.51
N ILE A 112 2.34 -13.33 3.85
CA ILE A 112 1.18 -12.45 3.77
C ILE A 112 1.14 -11.79 2.39
N PRO A 113 0.05 -11.93 1.59
CA PRO A 113 -0.09 -11.25 0.31
C PRO A 113 -0.10 -9.74 0.47
N VAL A 114 0.34 -9.00 -0.55
CA VAL A 114 0.47 -7.55 -0.50
C VAL A 114 -0.45 -6.87 -1.52
N LEU A 115 -1.27 -5.94 -1.03
CA LEU A 115 -2.00 -4.98 -1.84
C LEU A 115 -1.30 -3.63 -1.76
N SER A 116 -0.99 -3.03 -2.90
CA SER A 116 -0.51 -1.64 -2.94
C SER A 116 -1.50 -0.71 -3.64
N LEU A 117 -1.76 0.44 -3.01
CA LEU A 117 -2.55 1.52 -3.60
C LEU A 117 -1.61 2.67 -3.97
N THR A 118 -1.52 2.97 -5.26
CA THR A 118 -0.57 3.96 -5.77
C THR A 118 -1.27 5.26 -6.17
N ASN A 119 -0.83 6.37 -5.58
CA ASN A 119 -1.22 7.73 -5.94
C ASN A 119 0.01 8.65 -5.82
N VAL A 120 0.94 8.56 -6.77
CA VAL A 120 2.26 9.21 -6.74
C VAL A 120 2.48 10.01 -8.00
N THR A 121 2.97 11.23 -7.87
CA THR A 121 3.32 12.12 -8.99
C THR A 121 4.81 12.16 -9.29
N GLY A 122 5.67 11.69 -8.38
CA GLY A 122 7.12 11.72 -8.56
C GLY A 122 7.88 11.30 -7.30
N PHE A 123 9.10 11.80 -7.21
CA PHE A 123 9.98 11.63 -6.07
C PHE A 123 10.22 12.97 -5.38
N GLU A 124 10.51 12.92 -4.09
CA GLU A 124 10.91 14.10 -3.34
C GLU A 124 12.17 14.73 -3.95
N ALA A 125 12.10 16.03 -4.28
CA ALA A 125 13.16 16.76 -4.98
C ALA A 125 13.87 17.76 -4.05
N THR A 126 14.38 17.29 -2.91
CA THR A 126 15.20 18.09 -2.00
C THR A 126 16.67 17.69 -2.08
N LEU A 127 17.59 18.61 -1.77
CA LEU A 127 19.03 18.32 -1.77
C LEU A 127 19.42 17.21 -0.77
N GLU A 128 18.65 17.07 0.30
CA GLU A 128 18.84 16.00 1.27
C GLU A 128 18.35 14.68 0.72
N ALA A 129 17.16 14.66 0.12
CA ALA A 129 16.58 13.47 -0.49
C ALA A 129 17.43 12.94 -1.65
N GLU A 130 18.03 13.82 -2.48
CA GLU A 130 18.88 13.40 -3.61
C GLU A 130 20.00 12.45 -3.23
N LYS A 131 20.56 12.58 -2.03
CA LYS A 131 21.67 11.75 -1.56
C LYS A 131 21.27 10.28 -1.35
N ASP A 132 20.05 10.07 -0.88
CA ASP A 132 19.59 8.75 -0.43
C ASP A 132 18.42 8.20 -1.26
N MET A 133 17.75 9.03 -2.08
CA MET A 133 16.55 8.66 -2.82
C MET A 133 16.78 7.46 -3.74
N ALA A 134 17.84 7.49 -4.53
CA ALA A 134 18.15 6.38 -5.45
C ALA A 134 18.32 5.04 -4.71
N ARG A 135 18.97 5.08 -3.55
CA ARG A 135 19.15 3.90 -2.68
C ARG A 135 17.82 3.43 -2.07
N ALA A 136 17.00 4.37 -1.59
CA ALA A 136 15.72 4.05 -0.97
C ALA A 136 14.74 3.45 -1.99
N VAL A 137 14.66 4.03 -3.19
CA VAL A 137 13.84 3.51 -4.30
C VAL A 137 14.34 2.15 -4.76
N ALA A 138 15.66 1.97 -4.89
CA ALA A 138 16.24 0.66 -5.24
C ALA A 138 15.88 -0.40 -4.19
N LYS A 139 15.94 -0.07 -2.88
CA LYS A 139 15.54 -0.96 -1.80
C LYS A 139 14.06 -1.35 -1.91
N LEU A 140 13.18 -0.38 -2.16
CA LEU A 140 11.75 -0.61 -2.33
C LEU A 140 11.46 -1.50 -3.55
N THR A 141 12.07 -1.18 -4.69
CA THR A 141 11.93 -1.97 -5.92
C THR A 141 12.44 -3.40 -5.72
N TYR A 142 13.58 -3.56 -5.05
CA TYR A 142 14.13 -4.88 -4.73
C TYR A 142 13.19 -5.67 -3.82
N ALA A 143 12.64 -5.06 -2.77
CA ALA A 143 11.69 -5.71 -1.87
C ALA A 143 10.46 -6.22 -2.65
N PHE A 144 9.87 -5.38 -3.52
CA PHE A 144 8.75 -5.80 -4.36
C PHE A 144 9.11 -6.90 -5.36
N ALA A 145 10.27 -6.79 -6.03
CA ALA A 145 10.69 -7.76 -7.03
C ALA A 145 11.02 -9.12 -6.41
N ASN A 146 11.65 -9.12 -5.22
CA ASN A 146 12.15 -10.33 -4.57
C ASN A 146 11.08 -11.05 -3.72
N ALA A 147 10.07 -10.33 -3.25
CA ALA A 147 8.98 -10.95 -2.47
C ALA A 147 8.29 -12.06 -3.26
N SER A 148 8.14 -13.22 -2.65
CA SER A 148 7.54 -14.42 -3.24
C SER A 148 6.02 -14.48 -3.09
N VAL A 149 5.45 -13.67 -2.18
CA VAL A 149 4.01 -13.59 -1.93
C VAL A 149 3.25 -12.98 -3.11
N PRO A 150 1.96 -13.29 -3.28
CA PRO A 150 1.10 -12.61 -4.25
C PRO A 150 1.08 -11.10 -4.00
N LYS A 151 1.19 -10.35 -5.09
CA LYS A 151 1.21 -8.88 -5.05
C LYS A 151 0.22 -8.32 -6.07
N VAL A 152 -0.64 -7.42 -5.61
CA VAL A 152 -1.57 -6.67 -6.47
C VAL A 152 -1.31 -5.19 -6.28
N ASN A 153 -1.18 -4.47 -7.39
CA ASN A 153 -1.07 -3.02 -7.35
C ASN A 153 -2.27 -2.37 -8.03
N VAL A 154 -2.88 -1.44 -7.33
CA VAL A 154 -4.02 -0.64 -7.81
C VAL A 154 -3.61 0.82 -7.87
N ILE A 155 -3.78 1.43 -9.03
CA ILE A 155 -3.54 2.85 -9.22
C ILE A 155 -4.86 3.58 -8.91
N VAL A 156 -4.88 4.33 -7.81
CA VAL A 156 -6.10 5.03 -7.34
C VAL A 156 -6.13 6.51 -7.74
N GLY A 157 -5.05 7.01 -8.32
CA GLY A 157 -4.94 8.40 -8.76
C GLY A 157 -3.88 8.56 -9.84
N LYS A 158 -2.84 9.36 -9.57
CA LYS A 158 -1.72 9.56 -10.51
C LYS A 158 -0.62 8.54 -10.25
N ALA A 159 0.02 8.06 -11.31
CA ALA A 159 1.13 7.11 -11.24
C ALA A 159 2.21 7.46 -12.28
N VAL A 160 2.85 8.61 -12.13
CA VAL A 160 3.84 9.10 -13.11
C VAL A 160 5.09 8.21 -13.14
N SER A 161 5.51 7.75 -11.99
CA SER A 161 6.70 6.89 -11.84
C SER A 161 6.45 5.46 -12.36
N TYR A 162 5.21 5.00 -12.33
CA TYR A 162 4.83 3.65 -12.80
C TYR A 162 4.84 3.50 -14.32
N THR A 163 4.64 4.58 -15.07
CA THR A 163 4.71 4.55 -16.54
C THR A 163 6.10 4.22 -17.04
N HIS A 164 7.14 4.57 -16.30
CA HIS A 164 8.53 4.21 -16.66
C HIS A 164 8.89 2.76 -16.31
N LEU A 165 8.29 2.17 -15.29
CA LEU A 165 8.49 0.76 -14.92
C LEU A 165 7.65 -0.19 -15.79
N ARG A 166 6.56 0.29 -16.40
CA ARG A 166 5.68 -0.47 -17.29
C ARG A 166 6.23 -0.69 -18.69
N ALA A 167 7.31 -0.01 -19.07
CA ALA A 167 7.86 -0.09 -20.43
C ALA A 167 8.34 -1.50 -20.83
N HIS A 168 8.45 -2.43 -19.90
CA HIS A 168 8.89 -3.80 -20.16
C HIS A 168 7.75 -4.83 -20.27
N GLU A 169 6.51 -4.47 -19.91
CA GLU A 169 5.38 -5.42 -19.96
C GLU A 169 4.51 -5.31 -21.21
N THR A 170 4.70 -4.29 -22.04
CA THR A 170 3.86 -4.06 -23.23
C THR A 170 4.37 -4.74 -24.51
N LEU A 171 5.37 -5.59 -24.45
CA LEU A 171 5.89 -6.33 -25.61
C LEU A 171 5.46 -7.80 -25.66
N ALA A 172 4.42 -8.18 -24.94
CA ALA A 172 3.80 -9.49 -25.06
C ALA A 172 2.42 -9.35 -25.72
N ASN A 173 2.45 -9.18 -27.03
CA ASN A 173 1.37 -9.56 -27.94
C ASN A 173 1.96 -10.44 -29.01
#